data_8ef5bc89fe485afbe413447deb84c3e4
#
_entry.id   8ef5bc89fe485afbe413447deb84c3e4
#
_cell.length_a   1.000
_cell.length_b   1.000
_cell.length_c   1.000
_cell.angle_alpha   90.00
_cell.angle_beta   90.00
_cell.angle_gamma   90.00
#
_symmetry.space_group_name_H-M   'P 1'
#
loop_
_entity.id
_entity.type
_entity.pdbx_description
1 polymer ?
#
loop_
_entity_poly.entity_id
_entity_poly.type
_entity_poly.pdbx_seq_one_letter_code
_entity_poly.pdbx_strand_id
1 'polypeptide(L)'
;NYFFKLSNYSHVLEELIRQGRILIIPETRRNEILRFIEDGLEDFSISRSRERAREWGIPVLGDDSQIMYVWFDALSNYINALGYADNSEKFKEFWQDEKAETIHVIGKGINRFHTIYWPAMLLSAGVRTPDKVLVHGYVTVGGQKISKSLGNTVDPLALIDEYGAESVRYYLLR
;
A
#
# COMPACT_ATOMS: atom_id res chain seq x y z
N ASN A 1 16.35 11.66 12.03
CA ASN A 1 15.20 10.93 11.47
C ASN A 1 14.79 9.81 12.41
N TYR A 2 13.51 9.52 12.46
CA TYR A 2 12.95 8.33 13.11
C TYR A 2 12.98 7.15 12.17
N PHE A 3 13.19 5.95 12.72
CA PHE A 3 13.24 4.71 11.94
C PHE A 3 12.23 3.71 12.48
N PHE A 4 11.54 3.05 11.56
CA PHE A 4 10.69 1.91 11.87
C PHE A 4 11.53 0.63 11.83
N LYS A 5 11.45 -0.17 12.88
CA LYS A 5 12.20 -1.43 13.05
C LYS A 5 11.59 -2.55 12.21
N LEU A 6 11.64 -2.40 10.87
CA LEU A 6 11.07 -3.35 9.94
C LEU A 6 11.71 -4.73 10.06
N SER A 7 13.00 -4.77 10.35
CA SER A 7 13.76 -6.02 10.55
C SER A 7 13.13 -6.95 11.61
N ASN A 8 12.46 -6.40 12.63
CA ASN A 8 11.78 -7.19 13.65
C ASN A 8 10.57 -7.97 13.13
N TYR A 9 10.05 -7.61 11.96
CA TYR A 9 8.84 -8.19 11.37
C TYR A 9 9.12 -9.21 10.27
N SER A 10 10.39 -9.44 9.90
CA SER A 10 10.77 -10.33 8.78
C SER A 10 10.14 -11.72 8.90
N HIS A 11 10.34 -12.38 10.04
CA HIS A 11 9.86 -13.73 10.26
C HIS A 11 8.33 -13.83 10.22
N VAL A 12 7.63 -12.95 10.94
CA VAL A 12 6.16 -12.98 11.01
C VAL A 12 5.52 -12.65 9.65
N LEU A 13 6.09 -11.72 8.89
CA LEU A 13 5.61 -11.41 7.54
C LEU A 13 5.79 -12.58 6.58
N GLU A 14 6.96 -13.21 6.60
CA GLU A 14 7.22 -14.41 5.80
C GLU A 14 6.22 -15.51 6.11
N GLU A 15 5.99 -15.77 7.39
CA GLU A 15 5.05 -16.79 7.85
C GLU A 15 3.61 -16.49 7.38
N LEU A 16 3.11 -15.28 7.58
CA LEU A 16 1.78 -14.85 7.16
C LEU A 16 1.56 -15.02 5.65
N ILE A 17 2.58 -14.69 4.85
CA ILE A 17 2.52 -14.80 3.38
C ILE A 17 2.59 -16.27 2.95
N ARG A 18 3.47 -17.09 3.56
CA ARG A 18 3.60 -18.50 3.22
C ARG A 18 2.35 -19.32 3.59
N GLN A 19 1.73 -18.99 4.72
CA GLN A 19 0.47 -19.61 5.16
C GLN A 19 -0.77 -19.11 4.41
N GLY A 20 -0.62 -18.09 3.53
CA GLY A 20 -1.74 -17.50 2.82
C GLY A 20 -2.66 -16.62 3.67
N ARG A 21 -2.21 -16.25 4.89
CA ARG A 21 -2.91 -15.29 5.75
C ARG A 21 -2.90 -13.88 5.14
N ILE A 22 -1.85 -13.56 4.38
CA ILE A 22 -1.79 -12.45 3.45
C ILE A 22 -1.62 -13.05 2.06
N LEU A 23 -2.70 -13.13 1.29
CA LEU A 23 -2.68 -13.71 -0.04
C LEU A 23 -2.27 -12.68 -1.09
N ILE A 24 -1.09 -12.84 -1.67
CA ILE A 24 -0.57 -11.96 -2.73
C ILE A 24 -0.85 -12.58 -4.09
N ILE A 25 -1.53 -11.87 -4.97
CA ILE A 25 -1.92 -12.30 -6.32
C ILE A 25 -1.33 -11.34 -7.36
N PRO A 26 -0.71 -11.84 -8.43
CA PRO A 26 -0.43 -13.24 -8.77
C PRO A 26 0.75 -13.83 -8.00
N GLU A 27 0.94 -15.13 -8.10
CA GLU A 27 1.99 -15.88 -7.42
C GLU A 27 3.40 -15.34 -7.72
N THR A 28 3.64 -14.85 -8.94
CA THR A 28 4.91 -14.23 -9.31
C THR A 28 5.26 -13.03 -8.40
N ARG A 29 4.25 -12.25 -7.98
CA ARG A 29 4.42 -11.12 -7.06
C ARG A 29 4.64 -11.58 -5.63
N ARG A 30 3.98 -12.65 -5.22
CA ARG A 30 4.22 -13.29 -3.93
C ARG A 30 5.67 -13.78 -3.83
N ASN A 31 6.17 -14.48 -4.86
CA ASN A 31 7.52 -15.02 -4.87
C ASN A 31 8.58 -13.90 -4.87
N GLU A 32 8.33 -12.77 -5.56
CA GLU A 32 9.17 -11.57 -5.50
C GLU A 32 9.27 -11.03 -4.06
N ILE A 33 8.17 -10.97 -3.34
CA ILE A 33 8.12 -10.46 -1.97
C ILE A 33 8.80 -11.41 -0.99
N LEU A 34 8.56 -12.71 -1.10
CA LEU A 34 9.20 -13.72 -0.25
C LEU A 34 10.74 -13.65 -0.41
N ARG A 35 11.23 -13.58 -1.64
CA ARG A 35 12.67 -13.43 -1.89
C ARG A 35 13.22 -12.14 -1.28
N PHE A 36 12.49 -11.03 -1.39
CA PHE A 36 12.93 -9.77 -0.79
C PHE A 36 12.99 -9.84 0.74
N ILE A 37 12.11 -10.59 1.39
CA ILE A 37 12.15 -10.83 2.84
C ILE A 37 13.35 -11.73 3.20
N GLU A 38 13.59 -12.79 2.42
CA GLU A 38 14.72 -13.73 2.59
C GLU A 38 16.09 -13.04 2.45
N ASP A 39 16.19 -12.06 1.54
CA ASP A 39 17.40 -11.23 1.36
C ASP A 39 17.68 -10.32 2.57
N GLY A 40 16.73 -10.18 3.49
CA GLY A 40 16.82 -9.39 4.72
C GLY A 40 16.09 -8.05 4.63
N LEU A 41 15.19 -7.80 5.57
CA LEU A 41 14.51 -6.51 5.69
C LEU A 41 15.35 -5.53 6.49
N GLU A 42 15.56 -4.34 5.94
CA GLU A 42 16.25 -3.24 6.61
C GLU A 42 15.27 -2.26 7.24
N ASP A 43 15.65 -1.68 8.37
CA ASP A 43 14.91 -0.61 9.01
C ASP A 43 14.83 0.61 8.10
N PHE A 44 13.67 1.23 8.00
CA PHE A 44 13.49 2.37 7.11
C PHE A 44 13.09 3.65 7.83
N SER A 45 13.52 4.78 7.29
CA SER A 45 13.21 6.08 7.87
C SER A 45 11.76 6.47 7.61
N ILE A 46 11.03 6.76 8.68
CA ILE A 46 9.63 7.21 8.69
C ILE A 46 9.48 8.72 8.89
N SER A 47 10.58 9.44 8.95
CA SER A 47 10.58 10.90 8.97
C SER A 47 11.67 11.50 8.08
N ARG A 48 11.56 12.79 7.84
CA ARG A 48 12.55 13.61 7.14
C ARG A 48 12.72 14.91 7.90
N SER A 49 13.93 15.51 7.86
CA SER A 49 14.08 16.86 8.37
C SER A 49 13.15 17.81 7.60
N ARG A 50 12.64 18.81 8.30
CA ARG A 50 11.74 19.83 7.76
C ARG A 50 12.34 20.51 6.52
N GLU A 51 13.62 20.83 6.55
CA GLU A 51 14.38 21.38 5.43
C GLU A 51 14.31 20.47 4.17
N ARG A 52 14.57 19.16 4.33
CA ARG A 52 14.47 18.18 3.23
C ARG A 52 13.05 18.02 2.69
N ALA A 53 12.06 18.17 3.55
CA ALA A 53 10.64 18.14 3.19
C ALA A 53 10.16 19.46 2.57
N ARG A 54 11.05 20.46 2.40
CA ARG A 54 10.73 21.81 1.88
C ARG A 54 9.59 22.45 2.66
N GLU A 55 9.60 22.33 3.98
CA GLU A 55 8.59 22.85 4.91
C GLU A 55 7.17 22.31 4.67
N TRP A 56 7.01 21.24 3.88
CA TRP A 56 5.71 20.67 3.53
C TRP A 56 5.53 19.25 4.09
N GLY A 57 4.40 18.99 4.70
CA GLY A 57 3.99 17.67 5.22
C GLY A 57 3.47 17.73 6.65
N ILE A 58 3.21 16.56 7.23
CA ILE A 58 2.68 16.42 8.60
C ILE A 58 3.86 16.40 9.57
N PRO A 59 3.92 17.33 10.56
CA PRO A 59 4.95 17.30 11.59
C PRO A 59 4.89 16.01 12.39
N VAL A 60 6.04 15.52 12.83
CA VAL A 60 6.11 14.42 13.80
C VAL A 60 5.61 14.92 15.16
N LEU A 61 4.73 14.16 15.79
CA LEU A 61 4.17 14.52 17.08
C LEU A 61 5.29 14.69 18.11
N GLY A 62 5.38 15.88 18.68
CA GLY A 62 6.41 16.23 19.70
C GLY A 62 7.79 16.58 19.14
N ASP A 63 7.95 16.63 17.80
CA ASP A 63 9.21 17.05 17.16
C ASP A 63 8.94 17.82 15.86
N ASP A 64 8.81 19.14 15.99
CA ASP A 64 8.53 20.04 14.87
C ASP A 64 9.70 20.16 13.86
N SER A 65 10.87 19.62 14.17
CA SER A 65 12.01 19.60 13.25
C SER A 65 11.91 18.49 12.20
N GLN A 66 10.98 17.56 12.39
CA GLN A 66 10.77 16.40 11.54
C GLN A 66 9.38 16.39 10.91
N ILE A 67 9.33 15.94 9.68
CA ILE A 67 8.09 15.73 8.91
C ILE A 67 7.92 14.23 8.68
N MET A 68 6.70 13.73 8.82
CA MET A 68 6.39 12.31 8.53
C MET A 68 6.71 11.97 7.08
N TYR A 69 7.27 10.80 6.88
CA TYR A 69 7.48 10.27 5.54
C TYR A 69 6.13 9.95 4.89
N VAL A 70 5.95 10.43 3.67
CA VAL A 70 4.67 10.38 2.95
C VAL A 70 4.03 8.98 2.90
N TRP A 71 4.83 7.92 2.75
CA TRP A 71 4.29 6.57 2.73
C TRP A 71 3.87 6.06 4.11
N PHE A 72 4.47 6.56 5.18
CA PHE A 72 4.05 6.21 6.54
C PHE A 72 2.67 6.80 6.83
N ASP A 73 2.43 8.04 6.42
CA ASP A 73 1.12 8.68 6.50
C ASP A 73 0.12 8.06 5.50
N ALA A 74 0.50 7.96 4.21
CA ALA A 74 -0.40 7.53 3.15
C ALA A 74 -0.96 6.11 3.38
N LEU A 75 -0.19 5.17 3.91
CA LEU A 75 -0.67 3.81 4.18
C LEU A 75 -1.68 3.77 5.32
N SER A 76 -1.55 4.64 6.32
CA SER A 76 -2.49 4.70 7.43
C SER A 76 -3.90 5.16 7.03
N ASN A 77 -4.05 5.79 5.85
CA ASN A 77 -5.35 6.27 5.38
C ASN A 77 -6.40 5.16 5.26
N TYR A 78 -5.99 3.92 4.97
CA TYR A 78 -6.92 2.80 4.83
C TYR A 78 -7.73 2.54 6.09
N ILE A 79 -7.13 2.68 7.27
CA ILE A 79 -7.83 2.53 8.55
C ILE A 79 -8.35 3.86 9.09
N ASN A 80 -7.64 4.97 8.83
CA ASN A 80 -8.06 6.29 9.28
C ASN A 80 -9.37 6.73 8.63
N ALA A 81 -9.57 6.44 7.34
CA ALA A 81 -10.82 6.70 6.62
C ALA A 81 -12.02 5.93 7.21
N LEU A 82 -11.76 4.83 7.88
CA LEU A 82 -12.76 4.05 8.61
C LEU A 82 -12.97 4.52 10.06
N GLY A 83 -12.16 5.48 10.55
CA GLY A 83 -12.25 6.00 11.92
C GLY A 83 -11.50 5.14 12.95
N TYR A 84 -10.30 4.68 12.60
CA TYR A 84 -9.43 3.91 13.50
C TYR A 84 -9.18 4.62 14.83
N ALA A 85 -8.85 5.92 14.78
CA ALA A 85 -8.53 6.70 16.00
C ALA A 85 -9.68 6.75 17.00
N ASP A 86 -10.93 6.76 16.50
CA ASP A 86 -12.16 6.82 17.31
C ASP A 86 -12.74 5.43 17.60
N ASN A 87 -12.06 4.36 17.16
CA ASN A 87 -12.56 2.99 17.24
C ASN A 87 -14.01 2.86 16.75
N SER A 88 -14.31 3.50 15.61
CA SER A 88 -15.66 3.64 15.05
C SER A 88 -16.29 2.30 14.68
N GLU A 89 -17.61 2.26 14.57
CA GLU A 89 -18.34 1.06 14.13
C GLU A 89 -17.95 0.64 12.71
N LYS A 90 -17.65 1.62 11.81
CA LYS A 90 -17.15 1.31 10.46
C LYS A 90 -15.79 0.61 10.49
N PHE A 91 -14.88 1.06 11.35
CA PHE A 91 -13.59 0.41 11.51
C PHE A 91 -13.73 -1.02 12.04
N LYS A 92 -14.60 -1.24 13.02
CA LYS A 92 -14.91 -2.58 13.55
C LYS A 92 -15.51 -3.48 12.48
N GLU A 93 -16.54 -2.99 11.76
CA GLU A 93 -17.27 -3.75 10.75
C GLU A 93 -16.41 -4.10 9.53
N PHE A 94 -15.70 -3.11 8.96
CA PHE A 94 -15.01 -3.28 7.68
C PHE A 94 -13.54 -3.67 7.79
N TRP A 95 -12.95 -3.56 8.98
CA TRP A 95 -11.54 -3.89 9.16
C TRP A 95 -11.28 -4.96 10.23
N GLN A 96 -11.97 -4.90 11.38
CA GLN A 96 -11.71 -5.81 12.50
C GLN A 96 -12.55 -7.08 12.49
N ASP A 97 -13.76 -7.06 11.91
CA ASP A 97 -14.63 -8.23 11.84
C ASP A 97 -13.94 -9.34 11.02
N GLU A 98 -13.85 -10.53 11.59
CA GLU A 98 -13.28 -11.72 10.93
C GLU A 98 -14.06 -12.15 9.67
N LYS A 99 -15.32 -11.74 9.55
CA LYS A 99 -16.16 -11.98 8.37
C LYS A 99 -15.91 -10.98 7.24
N ALA A 100 -15.33 -9.82 7.56
CA ALA A 100 -14.96 -8.83 6.55
C ALA A 100 -13.67 -9.27 5.85
N GLU A 101 -13.68 -9.25 4.52
CA GLU A 101 -12.49 -9.50 3.71
C GLU A 101 -11.90 -8.17 3.23
N THR A 102 -10.65 -7.91 3.56
CA THR A 102 -9.90 -6.72 3.13
C THR A 102 -9.03 -7.04 1.93
N ILE A 103 -9.27 -6.35 0.82
CA ILE A 103 -8.52 -6.56 -0.44
C ILE A 103 -7.89 -5.24 -0.88
N HIS A 104 -6.56 -5.21 -1.00
CA HIS A 104 -5.86 -4.11 -1.66
C HIS A 104 -5.67 -4.43 -3.14
N VAL A 105 -6.11 -3.54 -4.01
CA VAL A 105 -5.88 -3.62 -5.47
C VAL A 105 -4.88 -2.55 -5.84
N ILE A 106 -3.68 -2.95 -6.26
CA ILE A 106 -2.54 -2.05 -6.41
C ILE A 106 -1.72 -2.32 -7.67
N GLY A 107 -1.05 -1.29 -8.18
CA GLY A 107 -0.05 -1.44 -9.22
C GLY A 107 1.28 -2.01 -8.70
N LYS A 108 1.99 -2.75 -9.53
CA LYS A 108 3.26 -3.43 -9.16
C LYS A 108 4.33 -2.50 -8.56
N GLY A 109 4.29 -1.21 -8.87
CA GLY A 109 5.28 -0.25 -8.38
C GLY A 109 5.22 0.03 -6.88
N ILE A 110 4.09 -0.31 -6.24
CA ILE A 110 3.86 -0.10 -4.80
C ILE A 110 3.65 -1.41 -4.05
N ASN A 111 4.08 -2.53 -4.64
CA ASN A 111 3.92 -3.87 -4.06
C ASN A 111 4.54 -3.95 -2.65
N ARG A 112 5.81 -3.57 -2.49
CA ARG A 112 6.50 -3.65 -1.19
C ARG A 112 5.84 -2.81 -0.10
N PHE A 113 5.25 -1.65 -0.46
CA PHE A 113 4.55 -0.80 0.50
C PHE A 113 3.32 -1.50 1.08
N HIS A 114 2.57 -2.26 0.26
CA HIS A 114 1.32 -2.88 0.67
C HIS A 114 1.47 -4.31 1.20
N THR A 115 2.57 -4.99 0.84
CA THR A 115 2.78 -6.39 1.25
C THR A 115 3.83 -6.55 2.35
N ILE A 116 4.63 -5.52 2.64
CA ILE A 116 5.67 -5.54 3.67
C ILE A 116 5.47 -4.41 4.67
N TYR A 117 5.59 -3.13 4.22
CA TYR A 117 5.59 -1.99 5.15
C TYR A 117 4.25 -1.83 5.85
N TRP A 118 3.16 -1.87 5.10
CA TRP A 118 1.82 -1.72 5.65
C TRP A 118 1.44 -2.83 6.64
N PRO A 119 1.58 -4.13 6.31
CA PRO A 119 1.34 -5.18 7.30
C PRO A 119 2.24 -5.07 8.54
N ALA A 120 3.51 -4.70 8.40
CA ALA A 120 4.38 -4.48 9.56
C ALA A 120 3.90 -3.32 10.45
N MET A 121 3.43 -2.22 9.85
CA MET A 121 2.84 -1.09 10.58
C MET A 121 1.58 -1.52 11.34
N LEU A 122 0.71 -2.29 10.72
CA LEU A 122 -0.50 -2.83 11.34
C LEU A 122 -0.16 -3.77 12.51
N LEU A 123 0.77 -4.69 12.32
CA LEU A 123 1.26 -5.57 13.38
C LEU A 123 1.83 -4.78 14.56
N SER A 124 2.59 -3.71 14.27
CA SER A 124 3.12 -2.80 15.30
C SER A 124 2.02 -2.10 16.09
N ALA A 125 0.92 -1.78 15.45
CA ALA A 125 -0.25 -1.13 16.05
C ALA A 125 -1.22 -2.12 16.71
N GLY A 126 -0.96 -3.43 16.65
CA GLY A 126 -1.88 -4.45 17.14
C GLY A 126 -3.17 -4.55 16.32
N VAL A 127 -3.11 -4.16 15.04
CA VAL A 127 -4.25 -4.16 14.11
C VAL A 127 -4.12 -5.33 13.14
N ARG A 128 -5.26 -5.91 12.75
CA ARG A 128 -5.35 -6.99 11.77
C ARG A 128 -4.72 -6.58 10.43
N THR A 129 -3.96 -7.48 9.81
CA THR A 129 -3.41 -7.31 8.46
C THR A 129 -4.49 -7.49 7.39
N PRO A 130 -4.31 -6.94 6.17
CA PRO A 130 -5.23 -7.23 5.07
C PRO A 130 -5.15 -8.71 4.66
N ASP A 131 -6.27 -9.24 4.14
CA ASP A 131 -6.36 -10.64 3.71
C ASP A 131 -5.72 -10.86 2.35
N LYS A 132 -5.91 -9.91 1.41
CA LYS A 132 -5.46 -10.06 0.03
C LYS A 132 -4.81 -8.79 -0.50
N VAL A 133 -3.80 -8.99 -1.34
CA VAL A 133 -3.19 -7.92 -2.16
C VAL A 133 -3.15 -8.38 -3.61
N LEU A 134 -3.99 -7.78 -4.45
CA LEU A 134 -4.02 -8.02 -5.88
C LEU A 134 -3.11 -6.99 -6.57
N VAL A 135 -2.05 -7.48 -7.21
CA VAL A 135 -1.00 -6.65 -7.81
C VAL A 135 -1.08 -6.72 -9.32
N HIS A 136 -1.63 -5.67 -9.93
CA HIS A 136 -1.72 -5.59 -11.39
C HIS A 136 -0.46 -5.00 -12.04
N GLY A 137 -0.31 -5.23 -13.35
CA GLY A 137 0.73 -4.63 -14.19
C GLY A 137 0.57 -3.13 -14.36
N TYR A 138 1.47 -2.50 -15.10
CA TYR A 138 1.25 -1.11 -15.51
C TYR A 138 0.23 -1.06 -16.63
N VAL A 139 -0.67 -0.07 -16.57
CA VAL A 139 -1.48 0.30 -17.72
C VAL A 139 -0.58 0.97 -18.75
N THR A 140 -0.66 0.53 -20.00
CA THR A 140 0.23 0.98 -21.07
C THR A 140 -0.56 1.53 -22.25
N VAL A 141 0.05 2.47 -22.95
CA VAL A 141 -0.42 2.98 -24.25
C VAL A 141 0.71 2.79 -25.26
N GLY A 142 0.42 2.10 -26.38
CA GLY A 142 1.46 1.77 -27.37
C GLY A 142 2.65 0.98 -26.80
N GLY A 143 2.42 0.12 -25.79
CA GLY A 143 3.46 -0.64 -25.12
C GLY A 143 4.29 0.14 -24.08
N GLN A 144 4.03 1.44 -23.93
CA GLN A 144 4.73 2.30 -22.96
C GLN A 144 3.84 2.55 -21.73
N LYS A 145 4.46 2.56 -20.54
CA LYS A 145 3.77 2.91 -19.29
C LYS A 145 3.15 4.30 -19.40
N ILE A 146 1.88 4.45 -18.99
CA ILE A 146 1.22 5.75 -18.87
C ILE A 146 1.99 6.61 -17.86
N SER A 147 2.36 7.83 -18.26
CA SER A 147 3.09 8.77 -17.42
C SER A 147 2.74 10.22 -17.78
N LYS A 148 2.50 11.05 -16.76
CA LYS A 148 2.29 12.49 -16.95
C LYS A 148 3.48 13.16 -17.65
N SER A 149 4.70 12.73 -17.32
CA SER A 149 5.93 13.29 -17.91
C SER A 149 6.12 12.91 -19.37
N LEU A 150 5.55 11.82 -19.84
CA LEU A 150 5.59 11.39 -21.24
C LEU A 150 4.41 11.95 -22.05
N GLY A 151 3.43 12.57 -21.42
CA GLY A 151 2.25 13.11 -22.09
C GLY A 151 1.35 12.07 -22.75
N ASN A 152 1.54 10.77 -22.45
CA ASN A 152 0.76 9.67 -23.01
C ASN A 152 -0.40 9.24 -22.10
N THR A 153 -0.92 10.16 -21.31
CA THR A 153 -2.09 9.92 -20.46
C THR A 153 -3.36 9.83 -21.30
N VAL A 154 -4.25 8.92 -20.92
CA VAL A 154 -5.56 8.75 -21.53
C VAL A 154 -6.61 9.17 -20.52
N ASP A 155 -7.56 10.00 -20.97
CA ASP A 155 -8.71 10.37 -20.13
C ASP A 155 -9.70 9.21 -20.07
N PRO A 156 -9.96 8.63 -18.90
CA PRO A 156 -10.92 7.54 -18.75
C PRO A 156 -12.35 7.96 -19.09
N LEU A 157 -12.72 9.23 -18.90
CA LEU A 157 -14.06 9.71 -19.24
C LEU A 157 -14.26 9.73 -20.75
N ALA A 158 -13.27 10.18 -21.51
CA ALA A 158 -13.31 10.13 -22.97
C ALA A 158 -13.46 8.70 -23.51
N LEU A 159 -12.76 7.71 -22.89
CA LEU A 159 -12.93 6.31 -23.24
C LEU A 159 -14.33 5.79 -22.90
N ILE A 160 -14.91 6.21 -21.78
CA ILE A 160 -16.26 5.83 -21.38
C ILE A 160 -17.29 6.40 -22.37
N ASP A 161 -17.12 7.63 -22.80
CA ASP A 161 -17.99 8.28 -23.78
C ASP A 161 -17.93 7.58 -25.15
N GLU A 162 -16.75 7.10 -25.57
CA GLU A 162 -16.54 6.44 -26.84
C GLU A 162 -16.97 4.95 -26.84
N TYR A 163 -16.59 4.21 -25.80
CA TYR A 163 -16.74 2.73 -25.75
C TYR A 163 -17.77 2.22 -24.74
N GLY A 164 -18.29 3.09 -23.89
CA GLY A 164 -19.17 2.72 -22.78
C GLY A 164 -18.39 2.24 -21.54
N ALA A 165 -18.97 2.50 -20.36
CA ALA A 165 -18.34 2.19 -19.08
C ALA A 165 -18.02 0.70 -18.90
N GLU A 166 -18.92 -0.19 -19.33
CA GLU A 166 -18.74 -1.64 -19.17
C GLU A 166 -17.57 -2.17 -20.02
N SER A 167 -17.38 -1.65 -21.23
CA SER A 167 -16.24 -2.01 -22.08
C SER A 167 -14.91 -1.60 -21.47
N VAL A 168 -14.84 -0.38 -20.93
CA VAL A 168 -13.63 0.14 -20.26
C VAL A 168 -13.33 -0.66 -19.00
N ARG A 169 -14.34 -0.98 -18.18
CA ARG A 169 -14.18 -1.81 -16.97
C ARG A 169 -13.67 -3.20 -17.30
N TYR A 170 -14.29 -3.84 -18.31
CA TYR A 170 -13.88 -5.17 -18.76
C TYR A 170 -12.42 -5.18 -19.26
N TYR A 171 -12.02 -4.17 -20.02
CA TYR A 171 -10.65 -4.04 -20.52
C TYR A 171 -9.63 -3.93 -19.36
N LEU A 172 -9.95 -3.18 -18.32
CA LEU A 172 -9.06 -3.00 -17.17
C LEU A 172 -8.97 -4.23 -16.26
N LEU A 173 -9.96 -5.13 -16.31
CA LEU A 173 -10.01 -6.36 -15.52
C LEU A 173 -9.36 -7.56 -16.22
N ARG A 174 -9.09 -7.48 -17.52
CA ARG A 174 -8.48 -8.55 -18.31
C ARG A 174 -6.95 -8.57 -18.16
#